data_0ad54c6907115005314725574ba9ac15
#
_entry.id   0ad54c6907115005314725574ba9ac15
#
_cell.length_a   1.000
_cell.length_b   1.000
_cell.length_c   1.000
_cell.angle_alpha   90.00
_cell.angle_beta   90.00
_cell.angle_gamma   90.00
#
_symmetry.space_group_name_H-M   'P 1'
#
loop_
_entity.id
_entity.type
_entity.pdbx_description
1 polymer ?
#
loop_
_entity_poly.entity_id
_entity_poly.type
_entity_poly.pdbx_seq_one_letter_code
_entity_poly.pdbx_strand_id
1 'polypeptide(L)'
;YPYKDNFSHLLGYISKPNQQELALPFISKMPNLDIGKEGLEKFFNPILVGKAGQREIEVNSSGRIIREISKIDSVKGEEVFLTIDSRIQEYAINLLKSYRAGSINVINIKNGEILCMASTPTYNPNKIIQKPNKLYWESILANSLSPLTNRSIQGLYSPGSTFKMIVAIAALKYGIINENTTHSCSGKIEFGDRLYHCWKTNGH
;
A
#
# COMPACT_ATOMS: atom_id res chain seq x y z
N TYR A 1 15.12 2.41 4.53
CA TYR A 1 13.91 3.22 4.70
C TYR A 1 14.10 4.21 5.85
N PRO A 2 14.28 5.52 5.57
CA PRO A 2 14.58 6.53 6.59
C PRO A 2 13.41 6.72 7.59
N TYR A 3 12.18 6.62 7.14
CA TYR A 3 10.99 6.76 7.98
C TYR A 3 10.56 5.46 8.67
N LYS A 4 11.38 4.42 8.60
CA LYS A 4 11.15 3.10 9.25
C LYS A 4 9.74 2.57 8.96
N ASP A 5 8.94 2.42 10.01
CA ASP A 5 7.61 1.82 9.97
C ASP A 5 6.48 2.78 9.54
N ASN A 6 6.70 4.11 9.56
CA ASN A 6 5.67 5.09 9.24
C ASN A 6 5.14 5.00 7.79
N PHE A 7 5.93 4.46 6.88
CA PHE A 7 5.58 4.31 5.45
C PHE A 7 5.53 2.86 4.99
N SER A 8 5.58 1.89 5.90
CA SER A 8 5.72 0.48 5.56
C SER A 8 4.66 -0.03 4.60
N HIS A 9 3.38 0.26 4.85
CA HIS A 9 2.29 -0.20 4.00
C HIS A 9 2.21 0.51 2.66
N LEU A 10 2.68 1.77 2.59
CA LEU A 10 2.71 2.53 1.35
C LEU A 10 3.88 2.07 0.47
N LEU A 11 5.09 2.10 1.03
CA LEU A 11 6.30 1.75 0.28
C LEU A 11 6.40 0.23 0.06
N GLY A 12 6.02 -0.56 1.05
CA GLY A 12 6.30 -1.99 1.06
C GLY A 12 7.71 -2.28 1.56
N TYR A 13 8.29 -3.35 1.03
CA TYR A 13 9.66 -3.78 1.34
C TYR A 13 10.30 -4.48 0.15
N ILE A 14 11.63 -4.54 0.16
CA ILE A 14 12.42 -5.28 -0.82
C ILE A 14 12.98 -6.56 -0.19
N SER A 15 13.16 -7.59 -1.00
CA SER A 15 13.90 -8.79 -0.62
C SER A 15 14.38 -9.57 -1.85
N LYS A 16 15.14 -10.64 -1.64
CA LYS A 16 15.62 -11.52 -2.72
C LYS A 16 14.45 -12.09 -3.52
N PRO A 17 14.61 -12.20 -4.85
CA PRO A 17 13.58 -12.81 -5.70
C PRO A 17 13.41 -14.31 -5.35
N ASN A 18 12.17 -14.78 -5.43
CA ASN A 18 11.85 -16.18 -5.38
C ASN A 18 12.07 -16.85 -6.75
N GLN A 19 11.87 -18.18 -6.84
CA GLN A 19 12.07 -18.93 -8.08
C GLN A 19 11.23 -18.43 -9.26
N GLN A 20 9.99 -18.05 -9.00
CA GLN A 20 9.09 -17.55 -10.05
C GLN A 20 9.50 -16.15 -10.53
N GLU A 21 9.92 -15.31 -9.60
CA GLU A 21 10.37 -13.94 -9.89
C GLU A 21 11.71 -13.93 -10.64
N LEU A 22 12.60 -14.91 -10.40
CA LEU A 22 13.85 -15.05 -11.15
C LEU A 22 13.65 -15.26 -12.65
N ALA A 23 12.48 -15.78 -13.07
CA ALA A 23 12.12 -15.95 -14.47
C ALA A 23 11.75 -14.63 -15.16
N LEU A 24 11.53 -13.53 -14.43
CA LEU A 24 11.21 -12.24 -15.01
C LEU A 24 12.42 -11.67 -15.79
N PRO A 25 12.21 -11.14 -17.00
CA PRO A 25 13.32 -10.75 -17.90
C PRO A 25 14.29 -9.73 -17.33
N PHE A 26 13.83 -8.84 -16.45
CA PHE A 26 14.66 -7.82 -15.83
C PHE A 26 15.43 -8.35 -14.61
N ILE A 27 14.95 -9.42 -13.97
CA ILE A 27 15.59 -10.03 -12.80
C ILE A 27 16.59 -11.09 -13.20
N SER A 28 16.31 -11.86 -14.26
CA SER A 28 17.19 -12.94 -14.75
C SER A 28 18.62 -12.50 -15.02
N LYS A 29 18.81 -11.22 -15.38
CA LYS A 29 20.13 -10.60 -15.61
C LYS A 29 20.81 -10.10 -14.33
N MET A 30 20.08 -10.05 -13.20
CA MET A 30 20.53 -9.49 -11.94
C MET A 30 20.09 -10.36 -10.75
N PRO A 31 20.52 -11.64 -10.64
CA PRO A 31 19.97 -12.61 -9.67
C PRO A 31 20.21 -12.23 -8.21
N ASN A 32 21.18 -11.35 -7.95
CA ASN A 32 21.49 -10.88 -6.60
C ASN A 32 20.79 -9.59 -6.20
N LEU A 33 19.97 -9.03 -7.09
CA LEU A 33 19.21 -7.82 -6.81
C LEU A 33 18.11 -8.09 -5.79
N ASP A 34 17.89 -7.15 -4.89
CA ASP A 34 16.66 -7.11 -4.09
C ASP A 34 15.56 -6.44 -4.89
N ILE A 35 14.38 -7.01 -4.86
CA ILE A 35 13.21 -6.53 -5.61
C ILE A 35 12.08 -6.16 -4.68
N GLY A 36 11.22 -5.25 -5.12
CA GLY A 36 10.01 -4.87 -4.41
C GLY A 36 9.03 -6.05 -4.26
N LYS A 37 8.58 -6.32 -3.05
CA LYS A 37 7.65 -7.41 -2.73
C LYS A 37 6.23 -6.93 -2.55
N GLU A 38 6.06 -5.73 -2.06
CA GLU A 38 4.76 -5.10 -1.81
C GLU A 38 4.82 -3.60 -2.05
N GLY A 39 3.65 -2.95 -2.04
CA GLY A 39 3.51 -1.51 -2.10
C GLY A 39 4.09 -0.89 -3.36
N LEU A 40 4.56 0.34 -3.22
CA LEU A 40 5.15 1.10 -4.32
C LEU A 40 6.46 0.50 -4.82
N GLU A 41 7.26 -0.12 -3.94
CA GLU A 41 8.48 -0.84 -4.32
C GLU A 41 8.18 -1.94 -5.35
N LYS A 42 7.10 -2.69 -5.15
CA LYS A 42 6.68 -3.72 -6.10
C LYS A 42 6.11 -3.13 -7.37
N PHE A 43 5.23 -2.15 -7.25
CA PHE A 43 4.55 -1.55 -8.41
C PHE A 43 5.52 -0.84 -9.34
N PHE A 44 6.44 -0.05 -8.77
CA PHE A 44 7.43 0.70 -9.54
C PHE A 44 8.76 -0.03 -9.73
N ASN A 45 8.86 -1.31 -9.33
CA ASN A 45 10.09 -2.07 -9.43
C ASN A 45 10.75 -2.02 -10.81
N PRO A 46 10.00 -2.13 -11.96
CA PRO A 46 10.63 -2.06 -13.29
C PRO A 46 11.36 -0.77 -13.60
N ILE A 47 10.94 0.35 -13.03
CA ILE A 47 11.56 1.67 -13.24
C ILE A 47 12.59 2.03 -12.16
N LEU A 48 12.36 1.57 -10.92
CA LEU A 48 13.27 1.82 -9.80
C LEU A 48 14.59 1.04 -9.91
N VAL A 49 14.55 -0.16 -10.50
CA VAL A 49 15.71 -1.06 -10.62
C VAL A 49 16.78 -0.53 -11.55
N GLY A 50 16.41 0.23 -12.59
CA GLY A 50 17.34 0.66 -13.62
C GLY A 50 17.80 -0.47 -14.55
N LYS A 51 19.00 -0.33 -15.14
CA LYS A 51 19.58 -1.31 -16.06
C LYS A 51 20.93 -1.77 -15.55
N ALA A 52 21.12 -3.10 -15.53
CA ALA A 52 22.39 -3.69 -15.15
C ALA A 52 23.50 -3.28 -16.14
N GLY A 53 24.66 -2.93 -15.62
CA GLY A 53 25.88 -2.91 -16.38
C GLY A 53 26.45 -4.30 -16.59
N GLN A 54 27.35 -4.43 -17.54
CA GLN A 54 28.06 -5.67 -17.85
C GLN A 54 29.56 -5.37 -17.97
N ARG A 55 30.37 -6.26 -17.41
CA ARG A 55 31.81 -6.17 -17.53
C ARG A 55 32.36 -7.53 -17.97
N GLU A 56 33.04 -7.55 -19.09
CA GLU A 56 33.70 -8.71 -19.61
C GLU A 56 35.19 -8.59 -19.32
N ILE A 57 35.75 -9.57 -18.62
CA ILE A 57 37.14 -9.57 -18.18
C ILE A 57 37.81 -10.86 -18.59
N GLU A 58 39.07 -10.76 -19.02
CA GLU A 58 39.95 -11.89 -19.22
C GLU A 58 40.66 -12.21 -17.92
N VAL A 59 40.65 -13.48 -17.53
CA VAL A 59 41.33 -13.98 -16.31
C VAL A 59 42.32 -15.04 -16.67
N ASN A 60 43.42 -15.15 -15.89
CA ASN A 60 44.37 -16.26 -16.01
C ASN A 60 43.84 -17.51 -15.30
N SER A 61 44.59 -18.60 -15.34
CA SER A 61 44.29 -19.88 -14.70
C SER A 61 44.11 -19.80 -13.17
N SER A 62 44.60 -18.75 -12.55
CA SER A 62 44.45 -18.47 -11.10
C SER A 62 43.33 -17.52 -10.79
N GLY A 63 42.48 -17.13 -11.77
CA GLY A 63 41.37 -16.22 -11.58
C GLY A 63 41.76 -14.75 -11.45
N ARG A 64 43.00 -14.36 -11.71
CA ARG A 64 43.45 -12.96 -11.70
C ARG A 64 43.05 -12.27 -13.02
N ILE A 65 42.51 -11.07 -12.92
CA ILE A 65 42.15 -10.25 -14.07
C ILE A 65 43.41 -9.83 -14.82
N ILE A 66 43.49 -10.18 -16.09
CA ILE A 66 44.54 -9.76 -17.03
C ILE A 66 44.17 -8.44 -17.67
N ARG A 67 42.99 -8.35 -18.23
CA ARG A 67 42.49 -7.15 -18.87
C ARG A 67 40.92 -7.09 -18.89
N GLU A 68 40.42 -5.92 -19.06
CA GLU A 68 39.01 -5.68 -19.37
C GLU A 68 38.83 -5.69 -20.87
N ILE A 69 37.91 -6.53 -21.37
CA ILE A 69 37.62 -6.67 -22.79
C ILE A 69 36.52 -5.67 -23.19
N SER A 70 35.46 -5.64 -22.42
CA SER A 70 34.36 -4.72 -22.66
C SER A 70 33.69 -4.28 -21.33
N LYS A 71 33.11 -3.08 -21.35
CA LYS A 71 32.35 -2.54 -20.22
C LYS A 71 31.13 -1.81 -20.74
N ILE A 72 29.97 -2.17 -20.17
CA ILE A 72 28.71 -1.45 -20.31
C ILE A 72 28.36 -0.93 -18.94
N ASP A 73 28.25 0.39 -18.79
CA ASP A 73 27.92 0.99 -17.50
C ASP A 73 26.47 0.73 -17.13
N SER A 74 26.20 0.59 -15.82
CA SER A 74 24.83 0.50 -15.30
C SER A 74 24.12 1.83 -15.44
N VAL A 75 22.81 1.77 -15.67
CA VAL A 75 21.93 2.95 -15.68
C VAL A 75 21.12 2.95 -14.40
N LYS A 76 21.21 4.02 -13.61
CA LYS A 76 20.41 4.21 -12.39
C LYS A 76 18.92 4.14 -12.72
N GLY A 77 18.11 3.59 -11.83
CA GLY A 77 16.65 3.65 -11.91
C GLY A 77 16.12 5.08 -11.77
N GLU A 78 14.88 5.25 -12.16
CA GLU A 78 14.21 6.55 -12.13
C GLU A 78 13.74 6.89 -10.71
N GLU A 79 13.56 8.18 -10.45
CA GLU A 79 13.02 8.67 -9.20
C GLU A 79 11.49 8.77 -9.32
N VAL A 80 10.80 8.35 -8.26
CA VAL A 80 9.33 8.42 -8.18
C VAL A 80 8.94 9.45 -7.13
N PHE A 81 8.21 10.47 -7.55
CA PHE A 81 7.69 11.50 -6.67
C PHE A 81 6.25 11.16 -6.26
N LEU A 82 5.98 11.22 -4.97
CA LEU A 82 4.67 10.93 -4.41
C LEU A 82 3.98 12.21 -3.96
N THR A 83 2.65 12.20 -3.93
CA THR A 83 1.82 13.29 -3.40
C THR A 83 1.73 13.27 -1.86
N ILE A 84 2.30 12.25 -1.23
CA ILE A 84 2.24 12.07 0.23
C ILE A 84 3.03 13.16 0.96
N ASP A 85 2.37 13.86 1.89
CA ASP A 85 3.05 14.75 2.84
C ASP A 85 3.55 13.92 4.03
N SER A 86 4.88 13.86 4.19
CA SER A 86 5.51 13.05 5.23
C SER A 86 5.08 13.46 6.64
N ARG A 87 4.82 14.74 6.89
CA ARG A 87 4.39 15.26 8.19
C ARG A 87 2.97 14.81 8.53
N ILE A 88 2.06 14.84 7.55
CA ILE A 88 0.68 14.35 7.71
C ILE A 88 0.70 12.83 7.95
N GLN A 89 1.52 12.11 7.18
CA GLN A 89 1.68 10.65 7.32
C GLN A 89 2.18 10.26 8.71
N GLU A 90 3.24 10.91 9.20
CA GLU A 90 3.80 10.65 10.54
C GLU A 90 2.79 11.00 11.64
N TYR A 91 2.10 12.13 11.51
CA TYR A 91 1.06 12.53 12.45
C TYR A 91 -0.07 11.50 12.50
N ALA A 92 -0.55 11.05 11.35
CA ALA A 92 -1.60 10.05 11.25
C ALA A 92 -1.20 8.71 11.89
N ILE A 93 0.02 8.23 11.63
CA ILE A 93 0.55 7.02 12.27
C ILE A 93 0.62 7.19 13.79
N ASN A 94 1.09 8.36 14.28
CA ASN A 94 1.17 8.61 15.71
C ASN A 94 -0.21 8.64 16.39
N LEU A 95 -1.22 9.22 15.74
CA LEU A 95 -2.61 9.17 16.23
C LEU A 95 -3.12 7.73 16.30
N LEU A 96 -2.85 6.92 15.29
CA LEU A 96 -3.30 5.53 15.23
C LEU A 96 -2.66 4.63 16.30
N LYS A 97 -1.53 5.01 16.89
CA LYS A 97 -0.89 4.26 18.01
C LYS A 97 -1.78 4.15 19.25
N SER A 98 -2.73 5.06 19.41
CA SER A 98 -3.73 5.00 20.50
C SER A 98 -4.81 3.94 20.28
N TYR A 99 -4.86 3.34 19.11
CA TYR A 99 -5.84 2.33 18.71
C TYR A 99 -5.16 0.98 18.45
N ARG A 100 -5.90 -0.10 18.61
CA ARG A 100 -5.36 -1.46 18.36
C ARG A 100 -4.98 -1.66 16.89
N ALA A 101 -5.82 -1.16 15.98
CA ALA A 101 -5.61 -1.19 14.54
C ALA A 101 -6.54 -0.17 13.88
N GLY A 102 -6.12 0.35 12.73
CA GLY A 102 -6.93 1.31 11.98
C GLY A 102 -6.22 1.87 10.76
N SER A 103 -6.90 2.76 10.05
CA SER A 103 -6.30 3.50 8.94
C SER A 103 -6.81 4.95 8.90
N ILE A 104 -5.96 5.85 8.40
CA ILE A 104 -6.29 7.24 8.11
C ILE A 104 -5.84 7.53 6.69
N ASN A 105 -6.76 8.00 5.86
CA ASN A 105 -6.48 8.44 4.50
C ASN A 105 -6.88 9.91 4.34
N VAL A 106 -5.99 10.71 3.77
CA VAL A 106 -6.24 12.13 3.48
C VAL A 106 -6.10 12.36 2.00
N ILE A 107 -7.17 12.86 1.39
CA ILE A 107 -7.25 13.12 -0.05
C ILE A 107 -7.54 14.60 -0.27
N ASN A 108 -6.80 15.23 -1.16
CA ASN A 108 -7.08 16.58 -1.63
C ASN A 108 -8.30 16.55 -2.56
N ILE A 109 -9.40 17.10 -2.13
CA ILE A 109 -10.67 17.07 -2.88
C ILE A 109 -10.65 17.88 -4.19
N LYS A 110 -9.67 18.77 -4.37
CA LYS A 110 -9.58 19.61 -5.58
C LYS A 110 -8.98 18.87 -6.77
N ASN A 111 -8.02 17.97 -6.52
CA ASN A 111 -7.24 17.30 -7.56
C ASN A 111 -7.13 15.78 -7.38
N GLY A 112 -7.66 15.22 -6.28
CA GLY A 112 -7.61 13.78 -6.00
C GLY A 112 -6.28 13.24 -5.47
N GLU A 113 -5.29 14.10 -5.20
CA GLU A 113 -4.01 13.68 -4.65
C GLU A 113 -4.17 13.05 -3.27
N ILE A 114 -3.52 11.91 -3.06
CA ILE A 114 -3.45 11.26 -1.76
C ILE A 114 -2.31 11.88 -0.96
N LEU A 115 -2.65 12.62 0.09
CA LEU A 115 -1.67 13.28 0.97
C LEU A 115 -1.23 12.40 2.13
N CYS A 116 -2.03 11.40 2.50
CA CYS A 116 -1.73 10.44 3.56
C CYS A 116 -2.44 9.12 3.30
N MET A 117 -1.72 8.03 3.55
CA MET A 117 -2.25 6.66 3.55
C MET A 117 -1.61 5.90 4.71
N ALA A 118 -2.13 6.09 5.91
CA ALA A 118 -1.64 5.48 7.14
C ALA A 118 -2.44 4.25 7.51
N SER A 119 -1.76 3.18 7.90
CA SER A 119 -2.36 1.93 8.36
C SER A 119 -1.57 1.39 9.56
N THR A 120 -2.27 0.86 10.57
CA THR A 120 -1.67 0.24 11.76
C THR A 120 -2.36 -1.09 12.11
N PRO A 121 -1.64 -2.02 12.79
CA PRO A 121 -0.23 -1.94 13.20
C PRO A 121 0.71 -1.95 11.99
N THR A 122 1.87 -1.31 12.17
CA THR A 122 2.94 -1.22 11.18
C THR A 122 3.96 -2.32 11.35
N TYR A 123 4.85 -2.45 10.40
CA TYR A 123 6.07 -3.26 10.49
C TYR A 123 7.28 -2.44 10.06
N ASN A 124 8.48 -2.81 10.50
CA ASN A 124 9.69 -2.11 10.09
C ASN A 124 10.36 -2.83 8.91
N PRO A 125 10.31 -2.27 7.68
CA PRO A 125 10.87 -2.90 6.49
C PRO A 125 12.40 -3.08 6.59
N ASN A 126 13.11 -2.20 7.31
CA ASN A 126 14.54 -2.35 7.51
C ASN A 126 14.90 -3.64 8.26
N LYS A 127 14.03 -4.10 9.19
CA LYS A 127 14.24 -5.38 9.90
C LYS A 127 13.99 -6.61 9.02
N ILE A 128 13.27 -6.44 7.92
CA ILE A 128 13.04 -7.51 6.93
C ILE A 128 14.26 -7.63 6.02
N ILE A 129 14.85 -6.50 5.60
CA ILE A 129 15.98 -6.45 4.67
C ILE A 129 17.29 -6.86 5.35
N GLN A 130 17.52 -6.42 6.59
CA GLN A 130 18.75 -6.71 7.35
C GLN A 130 18.77 -8.16 7.79
N LYS A 131 19.45 -9.05 7.02
CA LYS A 131 19.62 -10.49 7.25
C LYS A 131 18.33 -11.13 7.78
N PRO A 132 17.74 -12.11 7.15
CA PRO A 132 16.41 -12.59 7.48
C PRO A 132 16.30 -12.84 8.98
N ASN A 133 15.76 -11.87 9.72
CA ASN A 133 15.45 -12.02 11.13
C ASN A 133 14.18 -12.88 11.20
N LYS A 134 14.39 -14.19 11.13
CA LYS A 134 13.32 -15.19 11.16
C LYS A 134 12.37 -14.94 12.32
N LEU A 135 12.90 -14.60 13.49
CA LEU A 135 12.11 -14.30 14.69
C LEU A 135 11.22 -13.07 14.48
N TYR A 136 11.75 -12.03 13.84
CA TYR A 136 10.92 -10.84 13.55
C TYR A 136 9.82 -11.15 12.54
N TRP A 137 10.12 -11.90 11.49
CA TRP A 137 9.13 -12.33 10.51
C TRP A 137 8.03 -13.19 11.13
N GLU A 138 8.42 -14.18 11.93
CA GLU A 138 7.48 -15.02 12.67
C GLU A 138 6.62 -14.20 13.64
N SER A 139 7.18 -13.18 14.30
CA SER A 139 6.42 -12.29 15.18
C SER A 139 5.37 -11.46 14.44
N ILE A 140 5.66 -11.03 13.21
CA ILE A 140 4.70 -10.32 12.35
C ILE A 140 3.57 -11.27 11.93
N LEU A 141 3.91 -12.49 11.51
CA LEU A 141 2.91 -13.49 11.06
C LEU A 141 2.02 -13.99 12.20
N ALA A 142 2.58 -14.15 13.40
CA ALA A 142 1.85 -14.59 14.58
C ALA A 142 0.96 -13.49 15.19
N ASN A 143 1.10 -12.24 14.75
CA ASN A 143 0.31 -11.14 15.31
C ASN A 143 -1.13 -11.19 14.80
N SER A 144 -2.09 -11.38 15.71
CA SER A 144 -3.53 -11.45 15.43
C SER A 144 -4.10 -10.20 14.76
N LEU A 145 -3.41 -9.06 14.86
CA LEU A 145 -3.78 -7.80 14.20
C LEU A 145 -3.22 -7.68 12.78
N SER A 146 -2.59 -8.72 12.24
CA SER A 146 -2.10 -8.79 10.85
C SER A 146 -1.37 -7.50 10.39
N PRO A 147 -0.14 -7.25 10.88
CA PRO A 147 0.60 -6.02 10.55
C PRO A 147 0.94 -5.85 9.07
N LEU A 148 0.93 -6.92 8.27
CA LEU A 148 1.18 -6.83 6.83
C LEU A 148 -0.04 -6.32 6.04
N THR A 149 -1.23 -6.33 6.63
CA THR A 149 -2.45 -5.87 5.96
C THR A 149 -2.50 -4.36 5.86
N ASN A 150 -2.48 -3.83 4.64
CA ASN A 150 -2.73 -2.41 4.40
C ASN A 150 -4.24 -2.12 4.53
N ARG A 151 -4.64 -1.66 5.72
CA ARG A 151 -6.05 -1.40 6.04
C ARG A 151 -6.66 -0.25 5.26
N SER A 152 -5.84 0.63 4.69
CA SER A 152 -6.31 1.73 3.84
C SER A 152 -6.95 1.24 2.54
N ILE A 153 -6.51 0.07 2.02
CA ILE A 153 -6.96 -0.46 0.72
C ILE A 153 -7.49 -1.89 0.80
N GLN A 154 -7.13 -2.65 1.83
CA GLN A 154 -7.55 -4.05 1.99
C GLN A 154 -8.56 -4.25 3.12
N GLY A 155 -8.78 -3.22 3.96
CA GLY A 155 -9.71 -3.31 5.09
C GLY A 155 -11.15 -3.37 4.62
N LEU A 156 -11.86 -4.42 5.04
CA LEU A 156 -13.29 -4.57 4.79
C LEU A 156 -14.06 -4.09 6.01
N TYR A 157 -14.64 -2.89 5.91
CA TYR A 157 -15.40 -2.26 6.98
C TYR A 157 -16.85 -2.03 6.54
N SER A 158 -17.79 -2.19 7.47
CA SER A 158 -19.17 -1.81 7.24
C SER A 158 -19.28 -0.29 7.10
N PRO A 159 -19.66 0.24 5.94
CA PRO A 159 -19.63 1.69 5.70
C PRO A 159 -20.67 2.46 6.52
N GLY A 160 -21.71 1.80 6.99
CA GLY A 160 -22.79 2.44 7.73
C GLY A 160 -23.42 3.62 6.96
N SER A 161 -23.75 4.73 7.70
CA SER A 161 -24.38 5.93 7.11
C SER A 161 -23.52 6.65 6.06
N THR A 162 -22.21 6.39 5.99
CA THR A 162 -21.35 6.99 4.96
C THR A 162 -21.73 6.51 3.55
N PHE A 163 -22.28 5.30 3.43
CA PHE A 163 -22.73 4.76 2.15
C PHE A 163 -24.00 5.45 1.62
N LYS A 164 -24.77 6.11 2.48
CA LYS A 164 -25.99 6.82 2.07
C LYS A 164 -25.73 7.89 1.02
N MET A 165 -24.59 8.56 1.08
CA MET A 165 -24.19 9.55 0.06
C MET A 165 -24.06 8.92 -1.32
N ILE A 166 -23.48 7.73 -1.42
CA ILE A 166 -23.34 7.00 -2.67
C ILE A 166 -24.69 6.57 -3.22
N VAL A 167 -25.58 6.08 -2.33
CA VAL A 167 -26.96 5.72 -2.71
C VAL A 167 -27.73 6.92 -3.22
N ALA A 168 -27.63 8.08 -2.55
CA ALA A 168 -28.28 9.32 -2.97
C ALA A 168 -27.77 9.79 -4.35
N ILE A 169 -26.46 9.80 -4.58
CA ILE A 169 -25.86 10.14 -5.87
C ILE A 169 -26.35 9.18 -6.97
N ALA A 170 -26.40 7.89 -6.69
CA ALA A 170 -26.91 6.91 -7.64
C ALA A 170 -28.40 7.17 -7.97
N ALA A 171 -29.23 7.42 -6.97
CA ALA A 171 -30.66 7.71 -7.14
C ALA A 171 -30.89 8.98 -7.97
N LEU A 172 -30.10 10.05 -7.74
CA LEU A 172 -30.12 11.27 -8.56
C LEU A 172 -29.68 10.97 -10.00
N LYS A 173 -28.59 10.23 -10.18
CA LYS A 173 -28.04 9.88 -11.51
C LYS A 173 -29.02 9.07 -12.35
N TYR A 174 -29.77 8.17 -11.75
CA TYR A 174 -30.76 7.35 -12.44
C TYR A 174 -32.16 8.00 -12.50
N GLY A 175 -32.31 9.24 -12.03
CA GLY A 175 -33.58 9.99 -12.07
C GLY A 175 -34.66 9.41 -11.16
N ILE A 176 -34.32 8.59 -10.17
CA ILE A 176 -35.25 8.03 -9.19
C ILE A 176 -35.71 9.10 -8.22
N ILE A 177 -34.82 10.03 -7.89
CA ILE A 177 -35.09 11.22 -7.07
C ILE A 177 -34.52 12.46 -7.77
N ASN A 178 -34.95 13.62 -7.33
CA ASN A 178 -34.38 14.92 -7.65
C ASN A 178 -34.18 15.75 -6.36
N GLU A 179 -33.60 16.94 -6.48
CA GLU A 179 -33.29 17.80 -5.34
C GLU A 179 -34.49 18.20 -4.49
N ASN A 180 -35.70 18.16 -5.06
CA ASN A 180 -36.96 18.52 -4.39
C ASN A 180 -37.72 17.30 -3.88
N THR A 181 -37.23 16.10 -4.08
CA THR A 181 -37.91 14.88 -3.64
C THR A 181 -37.94 14.82 -2.13
N THR A 182 -39.14 14.76 -1.56
CA THR A 182 -39.34 14.61 -0.11
C THR A 182 -39.85 13.23 0.22
N HIS A 183 -39.47 12.73 1.40
CA HIS A 183 -39.91 11.46 1.92
C HIS A 183 -40.31 11.60 3.39
N SER A 184 -41.50 11.11 3.75
CA SER A 184 -41.97 11.12 5.12
C SER A 184 -41.49 9.86 5.85
N CYS A 185 -40.88 10.04 7.00
CA CYS A 185 -40.43 8.95 7.85
C CYS A 185 -41.37 8.74 9.03
N SER A 186 -41.99 7.57 9.14
CA SER A 186 -42.89 7.21 10.25
C SER A 186 -42.18 6.65 11.49
N GLY A 187 -40.84 6.74 11.55
CA GLY A 187 -40.02 6.19 12.62
C GLY A 187 -39.61 4.73 12.40
N LYS A 188 -40.21 4.06 11.44
CA LYS A 188 -39.88 2.67 11.07
C LYS A 188 -40.23 2.41 9.62
N ILE A 189 -39.55 1.46 9.01
CA ILE A 189 -39.86 0.95 7.67
C ILE A 189 -39.73 -0.58 7.68
N GLU A 190 -40.71 -1.24 7.09
CA GLU A 190 -40.66 -2.67 6.84
C GLU A 190 -40.06 -2.93 5.45
N PHE A 191 -39.06 -3.78 5.39
CA PHE A 191 -38.45 -4.17 4.12
C PHE A 191 -38.12 -5.67 4.14
N GLY A 192 -38.80 -6.43 3.30
CA GLY A 192 -38.80 -7.90 3.35
C GLY A 192 -39.35 -8.36 4.70
N ASP A 193 -38.66 -9.29 5.34
CA ASP A 193 -39.06 -9.86 6.62
C ASP A 193 -38.48 -9.10 7.85
N ARG A 194 -37.99 -7.88 7.64
CA ARG A 194 -37.33 -7.11 8.70
C ARG A 194 -37.91 -5.73 8.87
N LEU A 195 -38.03 -5.32 10.14
CA LEU A 195 -38.41 -3.98 10.55
C LEU A 195 -37.16 -3.18 10.88
N TYR A 196 -36.97 -2.08 10.17
CA TYR A 196 -35.85 -1.15 10.39
C TYR A 196 -36.34 0.09 11.12
N HIS A 197 -35.71 0.44 12.24
CA HIS A 197 -36.09 1.58 13.04
C HIS A 197 -35.26 2.83 12.70
N CYS A 198 -35.91 3.96 12.67
CA CYS A 198 -35.25 5.24 12.62
C CYS A 198 -34.73 5.61 14.01
N TRP A 199 -33.63 6.37 14.08
CA TRP A 199 -33.14 6.95 15.33
C TRP A 199 -34.17 7.88 15.99
N LYS A 200 -35.09 8.46 15.20
CA LYS A 200 -36.19 9.28 15.64
C LYS A 200 -37.48 8.46 15.63
N THR A 201 -37.86 7.95 16.80
CA THR A 201 -38.97 6.99 16.95
C THR A 201 -40.32 7.50 16.46
N ASN A 202 -40.58 8.82 16.55
CA ASN A 202 -41.80 9.45 16.11
C ASN A 202 -41.80 9.88 14.63
N GLY A 203 -40.69 9.57 13.93
CA GLY A 203 -40.50 9.96 12.54
C GLY A 203 -40.12 11.43 12.33
N HIS A 204 -39.95 11.81 11.09
CA HIS A 204 -39.60 13.19 10.65
C HIS A 204 -39.90 13.39 9.16
#